data_a69b016cd81afe876192843711adcd48
#
_entry.id   a69b016cd81afe876192843711adcd48
#
_cell.length_a   1.000
_cell.length_b   1.000
_cell.length_c   1.000
_cell.angle_alpha   90.00
_cell.angle_beta   90.00
_cell.angle_gamma   90.00
#
_symmetry.space_group_name_H-M   'P 1'
#
loop_
_entity.id
_entity.type
_entity.pdbx_description
1 polymer ?
#
loop_
_entity_poly.entity_id
_entity_poly.type
_entity_poly.pdbx_seq_one_letter_code
_entity_poly.pdbx_strand_id
1 'polypeptide(L)'
;MDKKKISVLMTVYKENEEELRESFESIINQTYKNLEIIVVIDFPDETWRKELIEQYKDTRVKLILNEKNIGLPLSLNKALDVATGDYYARMDADDISTLDRFEKQLEYIEKEDCDLVGSYMQYFYEGKDQQLGIYPTKSENICKLLKYKSCVLHPTWLAKPEVFKELNGYRNIFSCEDYDFLLRASIYGFRLANYPEVLYKCRLSPNSISRSNAGKQELISELLRKGYKKGKVISEQEINNFINSKKYKRKIKSYNNYGEMKNKRARYRANKFPMFYIYSILLLLNLNHSVKDIRVKIYNKYILFKDKNGRKTKWKKK
;
A
#
# COMPACT_ATOMS: atom_id res chain seq x y z
N MET A 1 18.96 8.72 -25.98
CA MET A 1 17.62 8.86 -25.41
C MET A 1 17.78 9.46 -24.01
N ASP A 2 17.11 10.57 -23.73
CA ASP A 2 17.12 11.15 -22.40
C ASP A 2 16.55 10.13 -21.41
N LYS A 3 17.21 9.98 -20.26
CA LYS A 3 16.73 9.06 -19.22
C LYS A 3 15.37 9.54 -18.72
N LYS A 4 14.39 8.65 -18.62
CA LYS A 4 13.05 8.94 -18.10
C LYS A 4 13.13 9.53 -16.70
N LYS A 5 12.34 10.55 -16.41
CA LYS A 5 12.31 11.21 -15.11
C LYS A 5 11.29 10.52 -14.18
N ILE A 6 11.67 10.27 -12.94
CA ILE A 6 10.76 9.70 -11.93
C ILE A 6 10.46 10.77 -10.86
N SER A 7 9.19 11.10 -10.66
CA SER A 7 8.72 11.90 -9.52
C SER A 7 8.40 10.98 -8.35
N VAL A 8 9.14 11.10 -7.26
CA VAL A 8 8.90 10.35 -6.03
C VAL A 8 7.93 11.14 -5.15
N LEU A 9 6.78 10.56 -4.85
CA LEU A 9 5.72 11.16 -4.05
C LEU A 9 5.85 10.65 -2.60
N MET A 10 6.35 11.47 -1.71
CA MET A 10 6.57 11.15 -0.30
C MET A 10 5.73 12.07 0.59
N THR A 11 5.04 11.51 1.56
CA THR A 11 4.27 12.28 2.55
C THR A 11 4.82 12.02 3.93
N VAL A 12 4.98 13.07 4.71
CA VAL A 12 5.53 13.04 6.08
C VAL A 12 4.45 13.52 7.05
N TYR A 13 4.23 12.78 8.15
CA TYR A 13 3.21 13.11 9.15
C TYR A 13 3.76 13.11 10.58
N LYS A 14 3.91 11.95 11.19
CA LYS A 14 4.32 11.79 12.60
C LYS A 14 5.48 10.82 12.80
N GLU A 15 6.23 10.56 11.75
CA GLU A 15 7.45 9.77 11.83
C GLU A 15 8.44 10.45 12.78
N ASN A 16 9.22 9.65 13.52
CA ASN A 16 10.33 10.17 14.30
C ASN A 16 11.52 10.52 13.41
N GLU A 17 12.53 11.16 13.99
CA GLU A 17 13.69 11.68 13.24
C GLU A 17 14.48 10.56 12.54
N GLU A 18 14.71 9.44 13.23
CA GLU A 18 15.45 8.30 12.70
C GLU A 18 14.72 7.65 11.52
N GLU A 19 13.41 7.41 11.66
CA GLU A 19 12.56 6.85 10.60
C GLU A 19 12.57 7.74 9.37
N LEU A 20 12.34 9.05 9.54
CA LEU A 20 12.32 9.99 8.43
C LEU A 20 13.69 10.10 7.75
N ARG A 21 14.78 10.10 8.53
CA ARG A 21 16.16 10.16 8.02
C ARG A 21 16.46 8.93 7.16
N GLU A 22 16.26 7.72 7.69
CA GLU A 22 16.52 6.47 6.97
C GLU A 22 15.70 6.37 5.68
N SER A 23 14.42 6.72 5.77
CA SER A 23 13.53 6.72 4.63
C SER A 23 13.98 7.69 3.54
N PHE A 24 14.25 8.93 3.91
CA PHE A 24 14.68 9.97 2.98
C PHE A 24 16.03 9.65 2.34
N GLU A 25 17.02 9.19 3.13
CA GLU A 25 18.33 8.75 2.63
C GLU A 25 18.21 7.60 1.65
N SER A 26 17.27 6.67 1.85
CA SER A 26 17.03 5.56 0.93
C SER A 26 16.55 6.03 -0.46
N ILE A 27 15.99 7.23 -0.55
CA ILE A 27 15.51 7.83 -1.80
C ILE A 27 16.57 8.71 -2.47
N ILE A 28 17.25 9.59 -1.73
CA ILE A 28 18.27 10.47 -2.33
C ILE A 28 19.48 9.68 -2.83
N ASN A 29 19.78 8.52 -2.23
CA ASN A 29 20.88 7.64 -2.57
C ASN A 29 20.56 6.58 -3.63
N GLN A 30 19.38 6.61 -4.27
CA GLN A 30 19.03 5.66 -5.34
C GLN A 30 20.10 5.63 -6.45
N THR A 31 20.35 4.45 -7.04
CA THR A 31 21.26 4.30 -8.18
C THR A 31 20.74 5.06 -9.40
N TYR A 32 19.42 5.09 -9.60
CA TYR A 32 18.79 5.90 -10.64
C TYR A 32 18.77 7.38 -10.22
N LYS A 33 19.40 8.25 -11.03
CA LYS A 33 19.67 9.65 -10.63
C LYS A 33 18.66 10.68 -11.16
N ASN A 34 17.95 10.38 -12.27
CA ASN A 34 16.99 11.33 -12.84
C ASN A 34 15.68 11.33 -12.04
N LEU A 35 15.75 11.85 -10.83
CA LEU A 35 14.65 11.92 -9.88
C LEU A 35 14.21 13.36 -9.63
N GLU A 36 12.93 13.52 -9.36
CA GLU A 36 12.31 14.64 -8.69
C GLU A 36 11.68 14.09 -7.41
N ILE A 37 11.99 14.66 -6.27
CA ILE A 37 11.55 14.14 -4.96
C ILE A 37 10.60 15.17 -4.35
N ILE A 38 9.30 14.85 -4.34
CA ILE A 38 8.25 15.74 -3.85
C ILE A 38 7.87 15.27 -2.46
N VAL A 39 8.22 16.06 -1.46
CA VAL A 39 7.95 15.77 -0.05
C VAL A 39 6.84 16.69 0.44
N VAL A 40 5.72 16.12 0.86
CA VAL A 40 4.60 16.86 1.45
C VAL A 40 4.59 16.62 2.95
N ILE A 41 4.84 17.67 3.75
CA ILE A 41 4.75 17.60 5.21
C ILE A 41 3.31 17.94 5.61
N ASP A 42 2.62 16.92 6.15
CA ASP A 42 1.21 17.02 6.59
C ASP A 42 1.08 17.20 8.12
N PHE A 43 2.14 17.71 8.75
CA PHE A 43 2.21 18.00 10.17
C PHE A 43 2.93 19.34 10.41
N PRO A 44 2.21 20.48 10.37
CA PRO A 44 2.83 21.81 10.39
C PRO A 44 3.38 22.23 11.77
N ASP A 45 2.97 21.54 12.84
CA ASP A 45 3.25 21.99 14.22
C ASP A 45 4.70 21.81 14.68
N GLU A 46 5.53 21.10 13.87
CA GLU A 46 6.94 20.83 14.18
C GLU A 46 7.85 21.15 13.00
N THR A 47 8.78 22.10 13.17
CA THR A 47 9.66 22.59 12.10
C THR A 47 10.83 21.64 11.79
N TRP A 48 11.22 20.81 12.73
CA TRP A 48 12.40 19.94 12.62
C TRP A 48 12.36 18.99 11.39
N ARG A 49 11.16 18.55 10.97
CA ARG A 49 11.02 17.69 9.78
C ARG A 49 11.43 18.43 8.51
N LYS A 50 11.04 19.69 8.40
CA LYS A 50 11.46 20.56 7.31
C LYS A 50 12.97 20.77 7.36
N GLU A 51 13.51 21.14 8.51
CA GLU A 51 14.93 21.40 8.72
C GLU A 51 15.79 20.16 8.41
N LEU A 52 15.31 18.97 8.81
CA LEU A 52 15.97 17.70 8.51
C LEU A 52 16.08 17.45 7.00
N ILE A 53 15.05 17.73 6.24
CA ILE A 53 15.06 17.53 4.78
C ILE A 53 15.93 18.60 4.10
N GLU A 54 15.81 19.85 4.50
CA GLU A 54 16.56 20.99 3.92
C GLU A 54 18.08 20.90 4.16
N GLN A 55 18.53 20.25 5.26
CA GLN A 55 19.96 20.08 5.55
C GLN A 55 20.73 19.28 4.48
N TYR A 56 20.05 18.39 3.72
CA TYR A 56 20.68 17.62 2.64
C TYR A 56 21.01 18.47 1.41
N LYS A 57 20.41 19.64 1.27
CA LYS A 57 20.64 20.57 0.14
C LYS A 57 20.52 19.89 -1.24
N ASP A 58 19.67 18.86 -1.35
CA ASP A 58 19.48 18.13 -2.60
C ASP A 58 18.53 18.92 -3.52
N THR A 59 19.06 19.37 -4.66
CA THR A 59 18.32 20.20 -5.63
C THR A 59 17.17 19.50 -6.32
N ARG A 60 17.08 18.17 -6.21
CA ARG A 60 15.97 17.37 -6.74
C ARG A 60 14.73 17.43 -5.85
N VAL A 61 14.85 17.94 -4.63
CA VAL A 61 13.76 17.98 -3.63
C VAL A 61 12.88 19.19 -3.81
N LYS A 62 11.57 18.95 -3.88
CA LYS A 62 10.51 19.93 -3.78
C LYS A 62 9.74 19.71 -2.49
N LEU A 63 9.80 20.66 -1.57
CA LEU A 63 9.13 20.58 -0.28
C LEU A 63 7.81 21.37 -0.30
N ILE A 64 6.73 20.73 0.14
CA ILE A 64 5.39 21.31 0.29
C ILE A 64 4.98 21.18 1.75
N LEU A 65 4.57 22.28 2.36
CA LEU A 65 4.06 22.32 3.72
C LEU A 65 2.55 22.49 3.70
N ASN A 66 1.82 21.60 4.35
CA ASN A 66 0.39 21.79 4.57
C ASN A 66 0.18 22.70 5.78
N GLU A 67 -0.75 23.64 5.68
CA GLU A 67 -1.11 24.54 6.79
C GLU A 67 -1.77 23.80 7.97
N LYS A 68 -2.34 22.62 7.70
CA LYS A 68 -2.96 21.72 8.67
C LYS A 68 -2.92 20.30 8.15
N ASN A 69 -3.11 19.32 9.04
CA ASN A 69 -3.28 17.93 8.61
C ASN A 69 -4.54 17.79 7.72
N ILE A 70 -4.32 17.36 6.48
CA ILE A 70 -5.38 17.09 5.51
C ILE A 70 -5.50 15.61 5.16
N GLY A 71 -4.57 14.78 5.65
CA GLY A 71 -4.54 13.34 5.46
C GLY A 71 -3.82 12.88 4.19
N LEU A 72 -3.42 11.61 4.21
CA LEU A 72 -2.58 10.99 3.19
C LEU A 72 -3.10 11.16 1.75
N PRO A 73 -4.38 10.89 1.40
CA PRO A 73 -4.84 10.97 0.02
C PRO A 73 -4.75 12.39 -0.55
N LEU A 74 -5.10 13.40 0.25
CA LEU A 74 -5.07 14.80 -0.20
C LEU A 74 -3.64 15.33 -0.29
N SER A 75 -2.75 14.91 0.61
CA SER A 75 -1.33 15.26 0.56
C SER A 75 -0.66 14.63 -0.66
N LEU A 76 -1.01 13.38 -1.01
CA LEU A 76 -0.53 12.75 -2.24
C LEU A 76 -1.06 13.45 -3.50
N ASN A 77 -2.31 13.90 -3.51
CA ASN A 77 -2.84 14.66 -4.64
C ASN A 77 -2.08 15.99 -4.82
N LYS A 78 -1.75 16.70 -3.73
CA LYS A 78 -0.86 17.88 -3.83
C LYS A 78 0.50 17.55 -4.43
N ALA A 79 1.07 16.41 -4.10
CA ALA A 79 2.32 15.96 -4.73
C ALA A 79 2.13 15.67 -6.22
N LEU A 80 1.01 15.04 -6.61
CA LEU A 80 0.65 14.76 -8.00
C LEU A 80 0.49 16.06 -8.82
N ASP A 81 -0.09 17.11 -8.23
CA ASP A 81 -0.33 18.40 -8.91
C ASP A 81 0.96 19.10 -9.37
N VAL A 82 2.09 18.81 -8.72
CA VAL A 82 3.40 19.43 -9.05
C VAL A 82 4.40 18.47 -9.66
N ALA A 83 4.03 17.19 -9.79
CA ALA A 83 4.88 16.15 -10.37
C ALA A 83 5.01 16.32 -11.88
N THR A 84 6.24 16.23 -12.39
CA THR A 84 6.56 16.46 -13.82
C THR A 84 7.32 15.30 -14.47
N GLY A 85 7.45 14.17 -13.75
CA GLY A 85 8.16 13.00 -14.24
C GLY A 85 7.38 12.19 -15.28
N ASP A 86 8.11 11.40 -16.05
CA ASP A 86 7.55 10.38 -16.96
C ASP A 86 6.95 9.19 -16.21
N TYR A 87 7.31 9.03 -14.93
CA TYR A 87 6.77 8.03 -14.01
C TYR A 87 6.63 8.62 -12.62
N TYR A 88 5.64 8.13 -11.87
CA TYR A 88 5.39 8.52 -10.47
C TYR A 88 5.64 7.34 -9.55
N ALA A 89 6.46 7.53 -8.53
CA ALA A 89 6.79 6.53 -7.52
C ALA A 89 6.24 6.93 -6.15
N ARG A 90 5.72 5.98 -5.41
CA ARG A 90 5.24 6.18 -4.03
C ARG A 90 6.33 5.82 -3.01
N MET A 91 6.39 6.57 -1.90
CA MET A 91 7.27 6.28 -0.76
C MET A 91 6.59 6.67 0.56
N ASP A 92 6.60 5.77 1.55
CA ASP A 92 6.23 6.09 2.93
C ASP A 92 7.46 6.63 3.69
N ALA A 93 7.24 7.59 4.60
CA ALA A 93 8.31 8.30 5.28
C ALA A 93 8.90 7.57 6.49
N ASP A 94 8.40 6.37 6.81
CA ASP A 94 8.88 5.49 7.88
C ASP A 94 9.51 4.18 7.36
N ASP A 95 9.56 3.99 6.03
CA ASP A 95 9.99 2.77 5.37
C ASP A 95 11.35 2.96 4.65
N ILE A 96 11.92 1.88 4.11
CA ILE A 96 13.23 1.91 3.44
C ILE A 96 13.11 1.32 2.04
N SER A 97 13.54 2.07 1.02
CA SER A 97 13.68 1.62 -0.37
C SER A 97 15.04 0.93 -0.56
N THR A 98 15.12 -0.15 -1.37
CA THR A 98 16.42 -0.63 -1.82
C THR A 98 17.04 0.38 -2.81
N LEU A 99 18.37 0.47 -2.85
CA LEU A 99 19.05 1.49 -3.64
C LEU A 99 18.82 1.35 -5.16
N ASP A 100 18.53 0.17 -5.64
CA ASP A 100 18.32 -0.18 -7.05
C ASP A 100 16.83 -0.26 -7.45
N ARG A 101 15.93 0.14 -6.55
CA ARG A 101 14.48 0.00 -6.74
C ARG A 101 14.00 0.64 -8.04
N PHE A 102 14.30 1.92 -8.24
CA PHE A 102 13.73 2.65 -9.38
C PHE A 102 14.31 2.19 -10.71
N GLU A 103 15.56 1.81 -10.74
CA GLU A 103 16.20 1.24 -11.95
C GLU A 103 15.52 -0.07 -12.35
N LYS A 104 15.36 -0.99 -11.40
CA LYS A 104 14.70 -2.28 -11.61
C LYS A 104 13.23 -2.16 -11.99
N GLN A 105 12.49 -1.27 -11.29
CA GLN A 105 11.07 -1.07 -11.58
C GLN A 105 10.85 -0.40 -12.94
N LEU A 106 11.70 0.57 -13.32
CA LEU A 106 11.62 1.25 -14.61
C LEU A 106 11.88 0.26 -15.76
N GLU A 107 12.95 -0.54 -15.70
CA GLU A 107 13.21 -1.58 -16.68
C GLU A 107 12.04 -2.56 -16.81
N TYR A 108 11.47 -2.95 -15.68
CA TYR A 108 10.38 -3.91 -15.63
C TYR A 108 9.08 -3.39 -16.22
N ILE A 109 8.68 -2.15 -15.88
CA ILE A 109 7.42 -1.54 -16.34
C ILE A 109 7.43 -1.37 -17.86
N GLU A 110 8.59 -0.99 -18.43
CA GLU A 110 8.79 -0.85 -19.88
C GLU A 110 8.79 -2.22 -20.57
N LYS A 111 9.51 -3.20 -20.05
CA LYS A 111 9.65 -4.54 -20.62
C LYS A 111 8.34 -5.35 -20.59
N GLU A 112 7.62 -5.33 -19.49
CA GLU A 112 6.35 -6.08 -19.35
C GLU A 112 5.15 -5.27 -19.84
N ASP A 113 5.37 -4.06 -20.36
CA ASP A 113 4.34 -3.14 -20.87
C ASP A 113 3.15 -3.04 -19.90
N CYS A 114 3.43 -2.76 -18.63
CA CYS A 114 2.41 -2.51 -17.63
C CYS A 114 2.30 -1.01 -17.30
N ASP A 115 1.24 -0.63 -16.61
CA ASP A 115 0.96 0.78 -16.34
C ASP A 115 1.27 1.16 -14.89
N LEU A 116 1.22 0.17 -13.98
CA LEU A 116 1.59 0.30 -12.59
C LEU A 116 2.30 -0.97 -12.11
N VAL A 117 3.48 -0.83 -11.53
CA VAL A 117 4.25 -1.93 -10.93
C VAL A 117 4.51 -1.67 -9.46
N GLY A 118 4.18 -2.66 -8.62
CA GLY A 118 4.66 -2.77 -7.24
C GLY A 118 5.87 -3.68 -7.14
N SER A 119 6.23 -4.09 -5.92
CA SER A 119 7.26 -5.11 -5.68
C SER A 119 6.89 -6.01 -4.51
N TYR A 120 7.69 -7.06 -4.29
CA TYR A 120 7.68 -7.74 -3.01
C TYR A 120 8.20 -6.80 -1.93
N MET A 121 7.85 -7.11 -0.68
CA MET A 121 8.16 -6.27 0.47
C MET A 121 8.66 -7.13 1.62
N GLN A 122 9.73 -6.70 2.27
CA GLN A 122 10.21 -7.28 3.52
C GLN A 122 9.65 -6.46 4.68
N TYR A 123 8.92 -7.08 5.59
CA TYR A 123 8.54 -6.43 6.85
C TYR A 123 9.68 -6.56 7.85
N PHE A 124 9.94 -5.50 8.62
CA PHE A 124 10.95 -5.54 9.70
C PHE A 124 10.45 -4.83 10.96
N TYR A 125 11.02 -5.20 12.11
CA TYR A 125 10.72 -4.61 13.40
C TYR A 125 11.99 -4.60 14.25
N GLU A 126 12.35 -3.44 14.84
CA GLU A 126 13.57 -3.28 15.63
C GLU A 126 14.84 -3.85 14.93
N GLY A 127 15.00 -3.50 13.65
CA GLY A 127 16.15 -3.93 12.84
C GLY A 127 16.12 -5.41 12.40
N LYS A 128 15.12 -6.19 12.81
CA LYS A 128 15.01 -7.63 12.49
C LYS A 128 13.96 -7.89 11.43
N ASP A 129 14.36 -8.60 10.38
CA ASP A 129 13.43 -9.06 9.35
C ASP A 129 12.35 -9.97 9.94
N GLN A 130 11.11 -9.73 9.51
CA GLN A 130 9.92 -10.46 9.92
C GLN A 130 9.34 -11.23 8.72
N GLN A 131 8.10 -10.96 8.39
CA GLN A 131 7.38 -11.63 7.31
C GLN A 131 7.76 -11.05 5.94
N LEU A 132 7.88 -11.93 4.94
CA LEU A 132 8.02 -11.57 3.54
C LEU A 132 6.65 -11.45 2.87
N GLY A 133 6.39 -10.31 2.24
CA GLY A 133 5.20 -10.06 1.42
C GLY A 133 5.44 -10.47 -0.03
N ILE A 134 4.86 -11.61 -0.44
CA ILE A 134 4.91 -12.12 -1.81
C ILE A 134 3.52 -12.03 -2.43
N TYR A 135 3.46 -11.50 -3.66
CA TYR A 135 2.23 -11.24 -4.39
C TYR A 135 2.32 -11.73 -5.84
N PRO A 136 1.17 -11.92 -6.53
CA PRO A 136 1.17 -12.25 -7.96
C PRO A 136 1.88 -11.17 -8.77
N THR A 137 2.56 -11.56 -9.83
CA THR A 137 3.31 -10.63 -10.69
C THR A 137 2.59 -10.30 -11.98
N LYS A 138 1.64 -11.14 -12.42
CA LYS A 138 0.88 -10.95 -13.65
C LYS A 138 -0.44 -10.25 -13.38
N SER A 139 -0.80 -9.29 -14.25
CA SER A 139 -2.03 -8.50 -14.15
C SER A 139 -3.28 -9.37 -13.99
N GLU A 140 -3.42 -10.43 -14.78
CA GLU A 140 -4.55 -11.36 -14.68
C GLU A 140 -4.74 -11.95 -13.27
N ASN A 141 -3.63 -12.36 -12.63
CA ASN A 141 -3.65 -12.94 -11.30
C ASN A 141 -3.87 -11.88 -10.22
N ILE A 142 -3.34 -10.66 -10.42
CA ILE A 142 -3.60 -9.49 -9.58
C ILE A 142 -5.09 -9.17 -9.60
N CYS A 143 -5.70 -9.02 -10.78
CA CYS A 143 -7.14 -8.73 -10.93
C CYS A 143 -8.04 -9.79 -10.26
N LYS A 144 -7.64 -11.07 -10.33
CA LYS A 144 -8.35 -12.15 -9.60
C LYS A 144 -8.25 -11.96 -8.09
N LEU A 145 -7.06 -11.61 -7.57
CA LEU A 145 -6.83 -11.45 -6.13
C LEU A 145 -7.43 -10.16 -5.58
N LEU A 146 -7.50 -9.10 -6.37
CA LEU A 146 -8.18 -7.84 -6.03
C LEU A 146 -9.67 -8.04 -5.67
N LYS A 147 -10.31 -9.10 -6.16
CA LYS A 147 -11.67 -9.48 -5.71
C LYS A 147 -11.77 -9.83 -4.23
N TYR A 148 -10.64 -9.96 -3.54
CA TYR A 148 -10.56 -10.41 -2.15
C TYR A 148 -9.73 -9.49 -1.26
N LYS A 149 -8.60 -8.95 -1.76
CA LYS A 149 -7.69 -8.07 -1.01
C LYS A 149 -6.80 -7.26 -1.94
N SER A 150 -6.18 -6.19 -1.42
CA SER A 150 -5.06 -5.51 -2.08
C SER A 150 -3.85 -6.43 -2.20
N CYS A 151 -3.14 -6.36 -3.32
CA CYS A 151 -2.00 -7.21 -3.64
C CYS A 151 -0.92 -6.54 -4.51
N VAL A 152 -1.02 -5.24 -4.68
CA VAL A 152 0.05 -4.36 -5.14
C VAL A 152 0.21 -3.32 -4.04
N LEU A 153 1.27 -3.44 -3.26
CA LEU A 153 1.42 -2.66 -2.02
C LEU A 153 1.71 -1.20 -2.33
N HIS A 154 0.93 -0.30 -1.73
CA HIS A 154 0.92 1.12 -2.03
C HIS A 154 2.30 1.79 -2.04
N PRO A 155 3.15 1.63 -0.99
CA PRO A 155 4.43 2.33 -0.95
C PRO A 155 5.45 1.81 -1.96
N THR A 156 5.15 0.71 -2.66
CA THR A 156 6.05 0.11 -3.66
C THR A 156 5.75 0.54 -5.09
N TRP A 157 4.71 1.38 -5.32
CA TRP A 157 4.28 1.69 -6.68
C TRP A 157 5.29 2.54 -7.46
N LEU A 158 5.44 2.17 -8.72
CA LEU A 158 5.93 3.01 -9.83
C LEU A 158 4.88 2.90 -10.93
N ALA A 159 4.38 4.02 -11.42
CA ALA A 159 3.29 4.04 -12.39
C ALA A 159 3.45 5.15 -13.43
N LYS A 160 2.85 4.95 -14.60
CA LYS A 160 2.70 5.99 -15.62
C LYS A 160 1.79 7.10 -15.10
N PRO A 161 2.07 8.40 -15.43
CA PRO A 161 1.21 9.53 -15.03
C PRO A 161 -0.24 9.39 -15.48
N GLU A 162 -0.47 8.76 -16.63
CA GLU A 162 -1.79 8.55 -17.22
C GLU A 162 -2.73 7.79 -16.27
N VAL A 163 -2.20 6.84 -15.46
CA VAL A 163 -3.00 6.11 -14.48
C VAL A 163 -3.61 7.06 -13.44
N PHE A 164 -2.81 8.01 -12.94
CA PHE A 164 -3.30 8.99 -11.96
C PHE A 164 -4.24 10.01 -12.61
N LYS A 165 -3.93 10.46 -13.82
CA LYS A 165 -4.73 11.43 -14.57
C LYS A 165 -6.12 10.90 -14.89
N GLU A 166 -6.22 9.70 -15.47
CA GLU A 166 -7.50 9.08 -15.83
C GLU A 166 -8.36 8.75 -14.60
N LEU A 167 -7.74 8.45 -13.48
CA LEU A 167 -8.44 8.19 -12.23
C LEU A 167 -8.71 9.45 -11.39
N ASN A 168 -8.29 10.64 -11.86
CA ASN A 168 -8.38 11.89 -11.11
C ASN A 168 -7.76 11.77 -9.70
N GLY A 169 -6.56 11.16 -9.61
CA GLY A 169 -5.81 10.99 -8.38
C GLY A 169 -6.46 10.04 -7.36
N TYR A 170 -6.08 10.26 -6.11
CA TYR A 170 -6.61 9.52 -4.96
C TYR A 170 -7.93 10.12 -4.49
N ARG A 171 -8.90 9.27 -4.18
CA ARG A 171 -10.12 9.70 -3.50
C ARG A 171 -9.90 9.71 -1.98
N ASN A 172 -10.54 10.66 -1.28
CA ASN A 172 -10.44 10.77 0.17
C ASN A 172 -11.30 9.71 0.87
N ILE A 173 -10.88 8.45 0.73
CA ILE A 173 -11.54 7.30 1.32
C ILE A 173 -10.67 6.79 2.46
N PHE A 174 -11.12 6.98 3.67
CA PHE A 174 -10.38 6.68 4.88
C PHE A 174 -9.77 5.27 4.89
N SER A 175 -8.44 5.18 4.92
CA SER A 175 -7.63 3.95 5.00
C SER A 175 -7.95 2.90 3.92
N CYS A 176 -8.48 3.32 2.77
CA CYS A 176 -8.79 2.46 1.63
C CYS A 176 -8.49 3.14 0.29
N GLU A 177 -7.79 4.29 0.32
CA GLU A 177 -7.42 5.09 -0.84
C GLU A 177 -6.62 4.29 -1.86
N ASP A 178 -5.69 3.47 -1.39
CA ASP A 178 -4.82 2.59 -2.19
C ASP A 178 -5.62 1.47 -2.85
N TYR A 179 -6.44 0.79 -2.06
CA TYR A 179 -7.24 -0.31 -2.58
C TYR A 179 -8.32 0.17 -3.54
N ASP A 180 -8.95 1.30 -3.25
CA ASP A 180 -9.87 1.96 -4.16
C ASP A 180 -9.21 2.32 -5.48
N PHE A 181 -8.00 2.89 -5.42
CA PHE A 181 -7.22 3.26 -6.59
C PHE A 181 -6.92 2.04 -7.48
N LEU A 182 -6.44 0.93 -6.90
CA LEU A 182 -6.16 -0.30 -7.64
C LEU A 182 -7.42 -0.91 -8.28
N LEU A 183 -8.54 -0.89 -7.57
CA LEU A 183 -9.80 -1.40 -8.11
C LEU A 183 -10.28 -0.55 -9.29
N ARG A 184 -10.20 0.79 -9.18
CA ARG A 184 -10.51 1.70 -10.29
C ARG A 184 -9.55 1.48 -11.45
N ALA A 185 -8.24 1.46 -11.22
CA ALA A 185 -7.25 1.20 -12.26
C ALA A 185 -7.55 -0.09 -13.03
N SER A 186 -7.85 -1.16 -12.31
CA SER A 186 -8.21 -2.44 -12.93
C SER A 186 -9.52 -2.38 -13.74
N ILE A 187 -10.54 -1.64 -13.28
CA ILE A 187 -11.81 -1.45 -14.02
C ILE A 187 -11.58 -0.64 -15.30
N TYR A 188 -10.72 0.36 -15.25
CA TYR A 188 -10.36 1.20 -16.41
C TYR A 188 -9.41 0.50 -17.40
N GLY A 189 -9.02 -0.75 -17.11
CA GLY A 189 -8.23 -1.57 -18.02
C GLY A 189 -6.72 -1.42 -17.86
N PHE A 190 -6.23 -0.67 -16.88
CA PHE A 190 -4.79 -0.53 -16.63
C PHE A 190 -4.16 -1.86 -16.21
N ARG A 191 -2.96 -2.13 -16.73
CA ARG A 191 -2.20 -3.35 -16.48
C ARG A 191 -1.34 -3.19 -15.23
N LEU A 192 -1.71 -3.92 -14.18
CA LEU A 192 -1.02 -3.93 -12.88
C LEU A 192 -0.02 -5.08 -12.82
N ALA A 193 1.15 -4.84 -12.22
CA ALA A 193 2.18 -5.88 -12.03
C ALA A 193 2.84 -5.78 -10.65
N ASN A 194 3.61 -6.79 -10.27
CA ASN A 194 4.58 -6.72 -9.19
C ASN A 194 5.93 -7.24 -9.68
N TYR A 195 6.97 -6.48 -9.39
CA TYR A 195 8.36 -6.95 -9.56
C TYR A 195 8.63 -8.13 -8.61
N PRO A 196 9.24 -9.24 -9.08
CA PRO A 196 9.32 -10.48 -8.33
C PRO A 196 10.46 -10.56 -7.30
N GLU A 197 10.95 -9.43 -6.83
CA GLU A 197 11.98 -9.34 -5.79
C GLU A 197 11.58 -8.31 -4.72
N VAL A 198 12.25 -8.35 -3.58
CA VAL A 198 12.11 -7.35 -2.53
C VAL A 198 12.85 -6.09 -2.92
N LEU A 199 12.11 -5.02 -3.16
CA LEU A 199 12.67 -3.69 -3.42
C LEU A 199 12.29 -2.67 -2.34
N TYR A 200 11.61 -3.13 -1.30
CA TYR A 200 11.06 -2.27 -0.26
C TYR A 200 11.02 -2.98 1.10
N LYS A 201 11.44 -2.29 2.15
CA LYS A 201 11.37 -2.75 3.53
C LYS A 201 10.37 -1.90 4.29
N CYS A 202 9.30 -2.54 4.80
CA CYS A 202 8.25 -1.89 5.56
C CYS A 202 8.48 -2.04 7.06
N ARG A 203 8.53 -0.94 7.76
CA ARG A 203 8.66 -0.90 9.21
C ARG A 203 7.33 -1.26 9.87
N LEU A 204 7.35 -2.22 10.78
CA LEU A 204 6.20 -2.58 11.57
C LEU A 204 6.10 -1.65 12.80
N SER A 205 5.07 -0.81 12.82
CA SER A 205 4.75 0.01 13.99
C SER A 205 3.57 -0.59 14.77
N PRO A 206 3.64 -0.69 16.12
CA PRO A 206 2.50 -1.06 16.96
C PRO A 206 1.30 -0.12 16.77
N ASN A 207 1.56 1.15 16.47
CA ASN A 207 0.58 2.23 16.36
C ASN A 207 0.16 2.52 14.91
N SER A 208 0.43 1.62 13.96
CA SER A 208 0.09 1.85 12.55
C SER A 208 -1.41 2.12 12.36
N ILE A 209 -1.73 3.07 11.48
CA ILE A 209 -3.12 3.47 11.13
C ILE A 209 -3.94 2.27 10.67
N SER A 210 -3.35 1.36 9.90
CA SER A 210 -4.00 0.15 9.42
C SER A 210 -4.43 -0.81 10.52
N ARG A 211 -3.72 -0.84 11.66
CA ARG A 211 -4.10 -1.69 12.80
C ARG A 211 -5.21 -1.07 13.65
N SER A 212 -5.14 0.23 13.90
CA SER A 212 -6.13 0.94 14.73
C SER A 212 -7.50 1.01 14.06
N ASN A 213 -7.57 0.99 12.74
CA ASN A 213 -8.79 1.16 11.95
C ASN A 213 -9.23 -0.07 11.14
N ALA A 214 -8.68 -1.24 11.45
CA ALA A 214 -8.88 -2.48 10.67
C ALA A 214 -10.36 -2.83 10.42
N GLY A 215 -11.25 -2.60 11.37
CA GLY A 215 -12.69 -2.86 11.20
C GLY A 215 -13.35 -1.94 10.17
N LYS A 216 -13.05 -0.64 10.23
CA LYS A 216 -13.56 0.37 9.30
C LYS A 216 -13.03 0.11 7.89
N GLN A 217 -11.73 -0.10 7.79
CA GLN A 217 -11.05 -0.43 6.54
C GLN A 217 -11.66 -1.67 5.87
N GLU A 218 -11.88 -2.75 6.62
CA GLU A 218 -12.44 -3.99 6.07
C GLU A 218 -13.89 -3.81 5.59
N LEU A 219 -14.72 -3.03 6.28
CA LEU A 219 -16.10 -2.78 5.86
C LEU A 219 -16.18 -1.96 4.58
N ILE A 220 -15.34 -0.92 4.45
CA ILE A 220 -15.25 -0.11 3.23
C ILE A 220 -14.70 -0.98 2.09
N SER A 221 -13.63 -1.73 2.33
CA SER A 221 -13.08 -2.67 1.35
C SER A 221 -14.09 -3.72 0.90
N GLU A 222 -14.98 -4.20 1.79
CA GLU A 222 -16.07 -5.12 1.40
C GLU A 222 -17.05 -4.47 0.42
N LEU A 223 -17.39 -3.19 0.62
CA LEU A 223 -18.24 -2.44 -0.29
C LEU A 223 -17.56 -2.26 -1.65
N LEU A 224 -16.31 -1.81 -1.67
CA LEU A 224 -15.53 -1.61 -2.88
C LEU A 224 -15.40 -2.90 -3.70
N ARG A 225 -15.07 -4.04 -3.03
CA ARG A 225 -14.99 -5.36 -3.68
C ARG A 225 -16.32 -5.82 -4.29
N LYS A 226 -17.45 -5.48 -3.68
CA LYS A 226 -18.77 -5.79 -4.25
C LYS A 226 -19.02 -5.05 -5.55
N GLY A 227 -18.62 -3.79 -5.61
CA GLY A 227 -18.65 -3.02 -6.86
C GLY A 227 -17.74 -3.63 -7.91
N TYR A 228 -16.46 -3.84 -7.55
CA TYR A 228 -15.46 -4.41 -8.44
C TYR A 228 -15.86 -5.74 -9.07
N LYS A 229 -16.46 -6.66 -8.30
CA LYS A 229 -16.98 -7.94 -8.82
C LYS A 229 -18.08 -7.79 -9.85
N LYS A 230 -18.74 -6.64 -9.90
CA LYS A 230 -19.78 -6.27 -10.87
C LYS A 230 -19.26 -5.36 -11.99
N GLY A 231 -17.94 -5.10 -12.04
CA GLY A 231 -17.35 -4.14 -12.97
C GLY A 231 -17.74 -2.68 -12.71
N LYS A 232 -18.19 -2.34 -11.47
CA LYS A 232 -18.70 -1.02 -11.12
C LYS A 232 -17.75 -0.32 -10.14
N VAL A 233 -17.37 0.91 -10.43
CA VAL A 233 -16.75 1.83 -9.48
C VAL A 233 -17.81 2.32 -8.49
N ILE A 234 -17.59 2.13 -7.20
CA ILE A 234 -18.46 2.66 -6.14
C ILE A 234 -18.14 4.15 -5.97
N SER A 235 -19.15 5.02 -6.04
CA SER A 235 -18.96 6.46 -5.86
C SER A 235 -18.67 6.84 -4.40
N GLU A 236 -18.07 8.01 -4.19
CA GLU A 236 -17.86 8.55 -2.83
C GLU A 236 -19.19 8.75 -2.08
N GLN A 237 -20.23 9.15 -2.79
CA GLN A 237 -21.57 9.29 -2.22
C GLN A 237 -22.13 7.93 -1.74
N GLU A 238 -21.93 6.85 -2.52
CA GLU A 238 -22.34 5.49 -2.09
C GLU A 238 -21.56 5.04 -0.86
N ILE A 239 -20.25 5.37 -0.78
CA ILE A 239 -19.41 5.07 0.40
C ILE A 239 -19.91 5.85 1.62
N ASN A 240 -20.16 7.15 1.48
CA ASN A 240 -20.66 8.00 2.56
C ASN A 240 -22.05 7.54 3.05
N ASN A 241 -22.96 7.22 2.14
CA ASN A 241 -24.27 6.67 2.49
C ASN A 241 -24.14 5.33 3.24
N PHE A 242 -23.20 4.48 2.81
CA PHE A 242 -22.93 3.21 3.51
C PHE A 242 -22.42 3.43 4.92
N ILE A 243 -21.41 4.30 5.11
CA ILE A 243 -20.83 4.60 6.44
C ILE A 243 -21.88 5.16 7.40
N ASN A 244 -22.82 5.96 6.92
CA ASN A 244 -23.91 6.54 7.72
C ASN A 244 -25.05 5.56 7.99
N SER A 245 -25.08 4.39 7.34
CA SER A 245 -26.18 3.42 7.45
C SER A 245 -26.22 2.68 8.79
N LYS A 246 -27.44 2.29 9.23
CA LYS A 246 -27.63 1.39 10.38
C LYS A 246 -26.89 0.07 10.22
N LYS A 247 -26.75 -0.42 8.99
CA LYS A 247 -26.04 -1.65 8.65
C LYS A 247 -24.54 -1.53 8.94
N TYR A 248 -23.91 -0.42 8.59
CA TYR A 248 -22.51 -0.16 8.92
C TYR A 248 -22.31 -0.08 10.43
N LYS A 249 -23.12 0.73 11.14
CA LYS A 249 -23.03 0.91 12.60
C LYS A 249 -23.14 -0.43 13.36
N ARG A 250 -23.99 -1.34 12.90
CA ARG A 250 -24.13 -2.70 13.48
C ARG A 250 -22.90 -3.58 13.18
N LYS A 251 -22.40 -3.55 11.93
CA LYS A 251 -21.28 -4.38 11.52
C LYS A 251 -19.95 -3.93 12.14
N ILE A 252 -19.69 -2.63 12.28
CA ILE A 252 -18.42 -2.13 12.81
C ILE A 252 -18.16 -2.64 14.23
N LYS A 253 -19.21 -2.72 15.07
CA LYS A 253 -19.09 -3.29 16.43
C LYS A 253 -18.63 -4.75 16.40
N SER A 254 -19.16 -5.56 15.47
CA SER A 254 -18.75 -6.97 15.30
C SER A 254 -17.30 -7.11 14.80
N TYR A 255 -16.88 -6.26 13.86
CA TYR A 255 -15.49 -6.26 13.35
C TYR A 255 -14.48 -5.82 14.41
N ASN A 256 -14.81 -4.79 15.19
CA ASN A 256 -13.94 -4.33 16.28
C ASN A 256 -13.75 -5.41 17.34
N ASN A 257 -14.83 -6.07 17.77
CA ASN A 257 -14.74 -7.20 18.70
C ASN A 257 -13.89 -8.35 18.16
N TYR A 258 -14.04 -8.69 16.88
CA TYR A 258 -13.22 -9.71 16.24
C TYR A 258 -11.72 -9.32 16.15
N GLY A 259 -11.45 -8.06 15.83
CA GLY A 259 -10.09 -7.49 15.82
C GLY A 259 -9.44 -7.54 17.21
N GLU A 260 -10.16 -7.13 18.25
CA GLU A 260 -9.67 -7.22 19.63
C GLU A 260 -9.35 -8.67 20.06
N MET A 261 -10.21 -9.63 19.71
CA MET A 261 -9.96 -11.05 19.97
C MET A 261 -8.70 -11.54 19.25
N LYS A 262 -8.48 -11.14 17.99
CA LYS A 262 -7.25 -11.46 17.26
C LYS A 262 -6.00 -10.90 17.94
N ASN A 263 -6.05 -9.66 18.39
CA ASN A 263 -4.95 -8.99 19.08
C ASN A 263 -4.64 -9.65 20.42
N LYS A 264 -5.66 -9.95 21.22
CA LYS A 264 -5.52 -10.68 22.49
C LYS A 264 -4.90 -12.06 22.25
N ARG A 265 -5.39 -12.81 21.26
CA ARG A 265 -4.80 -14.11 20.89
C ARG A 265 -3.32 -13.99 20.53
N ALA A 266 -2.93 -12.98 19.75
CA ALA A 266 -1.54 -12.76 19.35
C ALA A 266 -0.63 -12.50 20.56
N ARG A 267 -1.07 -11.66 21.51
CA ARG A 267 -0.32 -11.39 22.76
C ARG A 267 -0.10 -12.67 23.59
N TYR A 268 -1.15 -13.51 23.74
CA TYR A 268 -1.04 -14.74 24.52
C TYR A 268 -0.23 -15.83 23.82
N ARG A 269 -0.09 -15.80 22.48
CA ARG A 269 0.79 -16.73 21.76
C ARG A 269 2.26 -16.55 22.13
N ALA A 270 2.69 -15.30 22.29
CA ALA A 270 4.07 -14.96 22.68
C ALA A 270 4.42 -15.51 24.08
N ASN A 271 3.43 -15.60 25.00
CA ASN A 271 3.63 -15.91 26.40
C ASN A 271 3.24 -17.36 26.78
N LYS A 272 2.93 -18.25 25.83
CA LYS A 272 2.51 -19.68 26.04
C LYS A 272 1.35 -19.88 27.02
N PHE A 273 0.42 -18.96 27.14
CA PHE A 273 -0.66 -18.98 28.15
C PHE A 273 -1.90 -19.77 27.67
N PRO A 274 -2.68 -20.40 28.59
CA PRO A 274 -3.95 -21.10 28.26
C PRO A 274 -4.95 -20.21 27.52
N MET A 275 -4.93 -18.91 27.77
CA MET A 275 -5.79 -17.93 27.12
C MET A 275 -5.63 -17.87 25.58
N PHE A 276 -4.48 -18.30 25.04
CA PHE A 276 -4.31 -18.44 23.59
C PHE A 276 -5.34 -19.40 22.98
N TYR A 277 -5.59 -20.52 23.63
CA TYR A 277 -6.57 -21.52 23.18
C TYR A 277 -8.00 -21.02 23.31
N ILE A 278 -8.34 -20.33 24.43
CA ILE A 278 -9.65 -19.73 24.63
C ILE A 278 -9.97 -18.72 23.53
N TYR A 279 -9.05 -17.77 23.23
CA TYR A 279 -9.26 -16.82 22.14
C TYR A 279 -9.24 -17.49 20.76
N SER A 280 -8.56 -18.62 20.59
CA SER A 280 -8.62 -19.39 19.37
C SER A 280 -10.00 -20.00 19.12
N ILE A 281 -10.62 -20.55 20.18
CA ILE A 281 -12.00 -21.06 20.15
C ILE A 281 -13.01 -19.95 19.90
N LEU A 282 -12.91 -18.81 20.62
CA LEU A 282 -13.78 -17.66 20.43
C LEU A 282 -13.71 -17.10 19.00
N LEU A 283 -12.51 -17.11 18.37
CA LEU A 283 -12.36 -16.73 16.98
C LEU A 283 -13.02 -17.72 16.02
N LEU A 284 -12.96 -19.04 16.33
CA LEU A 284 -13.64 -20.06 15.55
C LEU A 284 -15.17 -19.95 15.66
N LEU A 285 -15.68 -19.61 16.81
CA LEU A 285 -17.11 -19.35 17.01
C LEU A 285 -17.61 -18.12 16.23
N ASN A 286 -16.72 -17.18 15.87
CA ASN A 286 -16.99 -16.08 14.95
C ASN A 286 -16.90 -16.53 13.47
N LEU A 287 -17.65 -17.56 13.11
CA LEU A 287 -17.55 -18.30 11.83
C LEU A 287 -17.50 -17.40 10.59
N ASN A 288 -18.32 -16.34 10.54
CA ASN A 288 -18.39 -15.46 9.37
C ASN A 288 -17.06 -14.75 9.04
N HIS A 289 -16.32 -14.30 10.06
CA HIS A 289 -15.06 -13.61 9.88
C HIS A 289 -13.90 -14.60 9.68
N SER A 290 -13.85 -15.67 10.46
CA SER A 290 -12.80 -16.70 10.40
C SER A 290 -12.80 -17.44 9.07
N VAL A 291 -13.96 -17.87 8.58
CA VAL A 291 -14.11 -18.54 7.26
C VAL A 291 -13.67 -17.62 6.12
N LYS A 292 -14.01 -16.31 6.21
CA LYS A 292 -13.58 -15.33 5.21
C LYS A 292 -12.03 -15.20 5.17
N ASP A 293 -11.39 -15.05 6.32
CA ASP A 293 -9.93 -14.98 6.43
C ASP A 293 -9.24 -16.23 5.86
N ILE A 294 -9.77 -17.42 6.17
CA ILE A 294 -9.25 -18.69 5.67
C ILE A 294 -9.40 -18.79 4.16
N ARG A 295 -10.57 -18.46 3.61
CA ARG A 295 -10.81 -18.48 2.16
C ARG A 295 -9.84 -17.55 1.41
N VAL A 296 -9.61 -16.34 1.91
CA VAL A 296 -8.68 -15.40 1.30
C VAL A 296 -7.25 -15.95 1.33
N LYS A 297 -6.82 -16.56 2.43
CA LYS A 297 -5.48 -17.18 2.53
C LYS A 297 -5.29 -18.35 1.56
N ILE A 298 -6.28 -19.24 1.46
CA ILE A 298 -6.25 -20.38 0.53
C ILE A 298 -6.20 -19.89 -0.91
N TYR A 299 -7.06 -18.92 -1.26
CA TYR A 299 -7.10 -18.36 -2.60
C TYR A 299 -5.79 -17.66 -2.97
N ASN A 300 -5.19 -16.91 -2.05
CA ASN A 300 -3.89 -16.29 -2.27
C ASN A 300 -2.80 -17.33 -2.57
N LYS A 301 -2.73 -18.42 -1.79
CA LYS A 301 -1.78 -19.53 -2.06
C LYS A 301 -1.99 -20.15 -3.43
N TYR A 302 -3.25 -20.38 -3.82
CA TYR A 302 -3.59 -20.93 -5.12
C TYR A 302 -3.17 -19.99 -6.27
N ILE A 303 -3.42 -18.69 -6.16
CA ILE A 303 -3.01 -17.72 -7.17
C ILE A 303 -1.48 -17.64 -7.28
N LEU A 304 -0.76 -17.62 -6.16
CA LEU A 304 0.71 -17.61 -6.15
C LEU A 304 1.30 -18.88 -6.78
N PHE A 305 0.68 -20.04 -6.55
CA PHE A 305 1.08 -21.29 -7.21
C PHE A 305 0.91 -21.22 -8.72
N LYS A 306 -0.22 -20.69 -9.21
CA LYS A 306 -0.45 -20.48 -10.64
C LYS A 306 0.53 -19.50 -11.25
N ASP A 307 0.85 -18.42 -10.55
CA ASP A 307 1.78 -17.39 -11.00
C ASP A 307 3.19 -17.96 -11.19
N LYS A 308 3.69 -18.76 -10.22
CA LYS A 308 4.98 -19.45 -10.30
C LYS A 308 5.06 -20.44 -11.46
N ASN A 309 4.04 -21.25 -11.67
CA ASN A 309 4.02 -22.27 -12.73
C ASN A 309 3.93 -21.64 -14.13
N GLY A 310 3.23 -20.53 -14.27
CA GLY A 310 3.18 -19.78 -15.52
C GLY A 310 4.50 -19.12 -15.91
N ARG A 311 5.41 -18.86 -14.94
CA ARG A 311 6.81 -18.43 -15.24
C ARG A 311 7.66 -19.57 -15.78
N LYS A 312 7.59 -20.76 -15.19
CA LYS A 312 8.36 -21.95 -15.63
C LYS A 312 8.08 -22.32 -17.10
N THR A 313 6.86 -22.10 -17.58
CA THR A 313 6.49 -22.38 -18.97
C THR A 313 7.02 -21.35 -19.98
N LYS A 314 7.18 -20.06 -19.59
CA LYS A 314 7.80 -19.04 -20.44
C LYS A 314 9.33 -19.26 -20.62
N TRP A 315 10.01 -19.81 -19.61
CA TRP A 315 11.48 -20.07 -19.68
C TRP A 315 11.85 -21.34 -20.45
N LYS A 316 10.90 -22.28 -20.66
CA LYS A 316 11.13 -23.48 -21.47
C LYS A 316 10.87 -23.28 -22.96
N LYS A 317 10.39 -22.09 -23.38
CA LYS A 317 10.11 -21.75 -24.78
C LYS A 317 11.09 -20.72 -25.37
N LYS A 318 12.20 -20.45 -24.69
CA LYS A 318 13.39 -19.78 -25.20
C LYS A 318 14.55 -20.75 -25.13
#